data_acc5665dbc54498bf4a00a911695fc7c
#
_entry.id   acc5665dbc54498bf4a00a911695fc7c
#
_cell.length_a   1.000
_cell.length_b   1.000
_cell.length_c   1.000
_cell.angle_alpha   90.00
_cell.angle_beta   90.00
_cell.angle_gamma   90.00
#
_symmetry.space_group_name_H-M   'P 1'
#
loop_
_entity.id
_entity.type
_entity.pdbx_description
1 polymer ?
#
loop_
_entity_poly.entity_id
_entity_poly.type
_entity_poly.pdbx_seq_one_letter_code
_entity_poly.pdbx_strand_id
1 'polypeptide(L)'
;MGTREREFRMATTMDPISIVVTEVPEEKSTEPMDTELLRRLYAYMLKCRTVEERIRLLFRQGRFAGNYFAAVGQEATEVGTTIDLLPEDTIAPSHRNFVVHIMKGTPLRLMFAHIYGRKTSPDQGRSAPAHCGYAPLNIINPASTIAAQLSIGTGVALAYRMQRKSSIVVALSGEGSTSLGFWHEAVNFAGVQKLPIIFIVENNGYAESVPVALQTAVENISEKARAYGIPGVTVDGNDVVAVYVAMRAAIDRARTGGGPTLLECKTYRWYGHSEIDPAKYRDSEELAYWKSRDPITNMERYLESNSLWSNQWKEELMAAFNLEIDDAISFAESSPHPEAEEALDHVFSFSIRERELARNIWEPRSRSQIRRNPTREPACQS
;
A
#
# COMPACT_ATOMS: atom_id res chain seq x y z
N MET A 1 -33.54 -0.73 37.41
CA MET A 1 -32.67 -1.18 36.29
C MET A 1 -32.25 0.09 35.57
N GLY A 2 -31.13 0.63 35.92
CA GLY A 2 -30.59 1.88 35.36
C GLY A 2 -29.54 1.60 34.32
N THR A 3 -29.81 1.96 33.11
CA THR A 3 -28.84 1.99 32.00
C THR A 3 -27.83 3.08 32.27
N ARG A 4 -26.58 2.69 32.57
CA ARG A 4 -25.43 3.61 32.60
C ARG A 4 -25.02 3.86 31.16
N GLU A 5 -25.40 4.98 30.60
CA GLU A 5 -24.74 5.57 29.44
C GLU A 5 -23.31 5.96 29.88
N ARG A 6 -22.31 5.27 29.29
CA ARG A 6 -20.92 5.74 29.37
C ARG A 6 -20.76 6.82 28.31
N GLU A 7 -20.75 8.06 28.72
CA GLU A 7 -20.24 9.17 27.92
C GLU A 7 -18.74 8.90 27.62
N PHE A 8 -18.43 8.59 26.37
CA PHE A 8 -17.07 8.64 25.87
C PHE A 8 -16.70 10.10 25.64
N ARG A 9 -16.04 10.72 26.62
CA ARG A 9 -15.33 11.98 26.39
C ARG A 9 -14.09 11.64 25.53
N MET A 10 -14.10 12.09 24.28
CA MET A 10 -12.89 12.17 23.48
C MET A 10 -11.91 13.11 24.19
N ALA A 11 -10.69 12.63 24.43
CA ALA A 11 -9.61 13.46 24.91
C ALA A 11 -9.19 14.42 23.80
N THR A 12 -9.52 15.69 23.95
CA THR A 12 -9.27 16.78 22.97
C THR A 12 -7.87 17.40 23.11
N THR A 13 -6.88 16.68 23.60
CA THR A 13 -5.47 17.13 23.58
C THR A 13 -4.63 16.03 22.98
N MET A 14 -4.46 16.06 21.64
CA MET A 14 -3.42 15.28 21.00
C MET A 14 -2.08 15.99 21.26
N ASP A 15 -1.29 15.44 22.16
CA ASP A 15 0.13 15.81 22.32
C ASP A 15 0.89 15.55 21.00
N PRO A 16 1.96 16.31 20.73
CA PRO A 16 2.79 16.06 19.56
C PRO A 16 3.26 14.61 19.55
N ILE A 17 3.12 13.91 18.43
CA ILE A 17 3.52 12.52 18.27
C ILE A 17 5.02 12.44 18.52
N SER A 18 5.41 11.95 19.69
CA SER A 18 6.80 11.68 20.02
C SER A 18 7.22 10.37 19.36
N ILE A 19 8.45 10.32 18.83
CA ILE A 19 9.04 9.07 18.33
C ILE A 19 9.19 8.14 19.53
N VAL A 20 8.37 7.09 19.60
CA VAL A 20 8.51 6.04 20.62
C VAL A 20 9.36 4.93 20.02
N VAL A 21 10.65 5.00 20.29
CA VAL A 21 11.62 3.97 19.89
C VAL A 21 11.75 2.96 21.02
N THR A 22 11.24 1.74 20.80
CA THR A 22 11.64 0.59 21.63
C THR A 22 12.85 -0.07 20.96
N GLU A 23 14.04 0.32 21.40
CA GLU A 23 15.34 -0.30 21.05
C GLU A 23 15.82 -0.16 19.58
N VAL A 24 15.89 1.06 19.07
CA VAL A 24 16.90 1.42 18.06
C VAL A 24 17.88 2.37 18.74
N PRO A 25 19.21 2.20 18.60
CA PRO A 25 20.18 3.15 19.15
C PRO A 25 19.87 4.54 18.60
N GLU A 26 19.75 5.52 19.48
CA GLU A 26 19.70 6.94 19.12
C GLU A 26 21.05 7.38 18.53
N GLU A 27 21.42 6.89 17.37
CA GLU A 27 22.34 7.64 16.53
C GLU A 27 21.50 8.70 15.82
N LYS A 28 21.31 9.84 16.48
CA LYS A 28 20.99 11.09 15.79
C LYS A 28 22.15 11.32 14.82
N SER A 29 21.93 11.02 13.54
CA SER A 29 22.78 11.53 12.49
C SER A 29 22.76 13.05 12.64
N THR A 30 23.83 13.61 13.19
CA THR A 30 24.03 15.06 13.35
C THR A 30 24.43 15.72 12.04
N GLU A 31 24.59 14.94 10.97
CA GLU A 31 24.87 15.48 9.64
C GLU A 31 23.59 16.02 9.00
N PRO A 32 23.63 17.22 8.45
CA PRO A 32 22.49 17.79 7.75
C PRO A 32 22.14 16.88 6.57
N MET A 33 20.86 16.61 6.39
CA MET A 33 20.39 15.82 5.24
C MET A 33 20.80 16.52 3.94
N ASP A 34 21.16 15.68 2.95
CA ASP A 34 21.51 16.16 1.62
C ASP A 34 20.36 17.00 1.01
N THR A 35 20.71 18.19 0.55
CA THR A 35 19.78 19.14 -0.06
C THR A 35 19.02 18.53 -1.26
N GLU A 36 19.73 17.75 -2.09
CA GLU A 36 19.12 17.11 -3.26
C GLU A 36 18.08 16.06 -2.83
N LEU A 37 18.37 15.29 -1.79
CA LEU A 37 17.43 14.34 -1.22
C LEU A 37 16.18 15.05 -0.69
N LEU A 38 16.33 16.15 0.06
CA LEU A 38 15.19 16.92 0.57
C LEU A 38 14.30 17.43 -0.58
N ARG A 39 14.90 17.94 -1.64
CA ARG A 39 14.16 18.40 -2.84
C ARG A 39 13.47 17.23 -3.55
N ARG A 40 14.13 16.08 -3.64
CA ARG A 40 13.53 14.86 -4.21
C ARG A 40 12.34 14.37 -3.40
N LEU A 41 12.44 14.32 -2.08
CA LEU A 41 11.33 13.94 -1.18
C LEU A 41 10.10 14.82 -1.45
N TYR A 42 10.30 16.14 -1.49
CA TYR A 42 9.23 17.08 -1.80
C TYR A 42 8.63 16.86 -3.20
N ALA A 43 9.47 16.77 -4.22
CA ALA A 43 9.03 16.62 -5.60
C ALA A 43 8.21 15.33 -5.81
N TYR A 44 8.63 14.22 -5.18
CA TYR A 44 7.89 12.96 -5.26
C TYR A 44 6.55 13.02 -4.50
N MET A 45 6.48 13.62 -3.33
CA MET A 45 5.21 13.84 -2.63
C MET A 45 4.24 14.67 -3.46
N LEU A 46 4.72 15.77 -4.04
CA LEU A 46 3.93 16.64 -4.91
C LEU A 46 3.45 15.89 -6.16
N LYS A 47 4.30 15.05 -6.76
CA LYS A 47 3.93 14.21 -7.91
C LYS A 47 2.87 13.19 -7.54
N CYS A 48 3.04 12.49 -6.42
CA CYS A 48 2.04 11.53 -5.93
C CYS A 48 0.68 12.18 -5.71
N ARG A 49 0.61 13.32 -5.02
CA ARG A 49 -0.62 14.09 -4.81
C ARG A 49 -1.26 14.48 -6.14
N THR A 50 -0.47 14.98 -7.09
CA THR A 50 -0.96 15.44 -8.40
C THR A 50 -1.56 14.28 -9.20
N VAL A 51 -0.90 13.11 -9.20
CA VAL A 51 -1.40 11.89 -9.86
C VAL A 51 -2.69 11.40 -9.20
N GLU A 52 -2.70 11.29 -7.88
CA GLU A 52 -3.87 10.83 -7.12
C GLU A 52 -5.10 11.71 -7.35
N GLU A 53 -4.95 13.03 -7.23
CA GLU A 53 -6.06 13.96 -7.44
C GLU A 53 -6.56 13.95 -8.89
N ARG A 54 -5.67 13.72 -9.88
CA ARG A 54 -6.07 13.54 -11.27
C ARG A 54 -6.86 12.25 -11.47
N ILE A 55 -6.43 11.12 -10.88
CA ILE A 55 -7.17 9.84 -10.95
C ILE A 55 -8.55 9.99 -10.31
N ARG A 56 -8.65 10.64 -9.16
CA ARG A 56 -9.91 10.94 -8.49
C ARG A 56 -10.85 11.78 -9.34
N LEU A 57 -10.32 12.80 -10.01
CA LEU A 57 -11.10 13.63 -10.94
C LEU A 57 -11.66 12.80 -12.10
N LEU A 58 -10.83 11.95 -12.71
CA LEU A 58 -11.22 11.06 -13.80
C LEU A 58 -12.29 10.04 -13.36
N PHE A 59 -12.16 9.50 -12.14
CA PHE A 59 -13.18 8.64 -11.55
C PHE A 59 -14.54 9.34 -11.45
N ARG A 60 -14.56 10.57 -10.88
CA ARG A 60 -15.79 11.37 -10.75
C ARG A 60 -16.41 11.75 -12.10
N GLN A 61 -15.59 11.84 -13.14
CA GLN A 61 -16.03 12.06 -14.52
C GLN A 61 -16.52 10.78 -15.21
N GLY A 62 -16.45 9.62 -14.54
CA GLY A 62 -16.84 8.32 -15.12
C GLY A 62 -15.93 7.84 -16.26
N ARG A 63 -14.66 8.31 -16.29
CA ARG A 63 -13.71 8.00 -17.37
C ARG A 63 -13.18 6.57 -17.32
N PHE A 64 -13.26 5.91 -16.18
CA PHE A 64 -12.91 4.49 -16.03
C PHE A 64 -13.87 3.78 -15.07
N ALA A 65 -13.96 2.46 -15.20
CA ALA A 65 -14.80 1.61 -14.36
C ALA A 65 -14.01 1.03 -13.17
N GLY A 66 -14.73 0.61 -12.14
CA GLY A 66 -14.16 0.01 -10.93
C GLY A 66 -14.18 0.97 -9.75
N ASN A 67 -13.32 0.73 -8.77
CA ASN A 67 -13.20 1.57 -7.59
C ASN A 67 -11.74 1.96 -7.38
N TYR A 68 -11.50 3.11 -6.77
CA TYR A 68 -10.18 3.61 -6.47
C TYR A 68 -10.06 3.98 -4.97
N PHE A 69 -8.87 3.78 -4.42
CA PHE A 69 -8.56 3.97 -3.01
C PHE A 69 -7.40 4.95 -2.88
N ALA A 70 -7.70 6.24 -2.85
CA ALA A 70 -6.68 7.27 -2.84
C ALA A 70 -5.86 7.29 -1.55
N ALA A 71 -4.54 7.50 -1.68
CA ALA A 71 -3.60 7.68 -0.57
C ALA A 71 -3.40 9.15 -0.19
N VAL A 72 -4.23 10.06 -0.71
CA VAL A 72 -4.12 11.51 -0.45
C VAL A 72 -4.12 11.80 1.05
N GLY A 73 -3.09 12.51 1.51
CA GLY A 73 -2.80 12.80 2.92
C GLY A 73 -1.72 11.89 3.52
N GLN A 74 -1.31 10.81 2.83
CA GLN A 74 -0.32 9.82 3.27
C GLN A 74 1.01 9.90 2.47
N GLU A 75 1.22 10.93 1.66
CA GLU A 75 2.34 11.01 0.72
C GLU A 75 3.70 10.94 1.40
N ALA A 76 3.83 11.49 2.62
CA ALA A 76 5.09 11.40 3.37
C ALA A 76 5.44 9.97 3.76
N THR A 77 4.43 9.17 4.13
CA THR A 77 4.61 7.74 4.41
C THR A 77 4.98 6.98 3.14
N GLU A 78 4.25 7.17 2.04
CA GLU A 78 4.50 6.50 0.76
C GLU A 78 5.90 6.78 0.23
N VAL A 79 6.29 8.06 0.18
CA VAL A 79 7.58 8.49 -0.37
C VAL A 79 8.72 8.15 0.58
N GLY A 80 8.58 8.48 1.86
CA GLY A 80 9.66 8.26 2.84
C GLY A 80 10.04 6.79 3.00
N THR A 81 9.07 5.86 2.84
CA THR A 81 9.32 4.42 2.95
C THR A 81 9.84 3.77 1.66
N THR A 82 9.79 4.46 0.51
CA THR A 82 10.06 3.80 -0.78
C THR A 82 11.12 4.48 -1.64
N ILE A 83 11.49 5.74 -1.37
CA ILE A 83 12.36 6.54 -2.24
C ILE A 83 13.79 5.98 -2.41
N ASP A 84 14.30 5.27 -1.42
CA ASP A 84 15.66 4.70 -1.41
C ASP A 84 15.70 3.19 -1.74
N LEU A 85 14.60 2.63 -2.18
CA LEU A 85 14.57 1.24 -2.61
C LEU A 85 15.33 1.08 -3.93
N LEU A 86 16.15 0.04 -3.98
CA LEU A 86 16.88 -0.33 -5.19
C LEU A 86 15.93 -1.00 -6.20
N PRO A 87 16.28 -1.00 -7.50
CA PRO A 87 15.48 -1.68 -8.52
C PRO A 87 15.19 -3.16 -8.20
N GLU A 88 16.16 -3.87 -7.59
CA GLU A 88 16.07 -5.27 -7.20
C GLU A 88 15.29 -5.53 -5.91
N ASP A 89 14.99 -4.50 -5.11
CA ASP A 89 14.16 -4.65 -3.92
C ASP A 89 12.70 -4.89 -4.30
N THR A 90 11.99 -5.68 -3.52
CA THR A 90 10.57 -5.95 -3.76
C THR A 90 9.67 -5.08 -2.92
N ILE A 91 8.63 -4.53 -3.53
CA ILE A 91 7.50 -3.92 -2.82
C ILE A 91 6.30 -4.88 -2.86
N ALA A 92 5.71 -5.13 -1.70
CA ALA A 92 4.44 -5.83 -1.53
C ALA A 92 3.38 -4.82 -1.04
N PRO A 93 2.75 -4.06 -1.94
CA PRO A 93 1.86 -2.96 -1.59
C PRO A 93 0.48 -3.43 -1.18
N SER A 94 -0.25 -2.60 -0.43
CA SER A 94 -1.69 -2.73 -0.26
C SER A 94 -2.44 -2.11 -1.45
N HIS A 95 -3.75 -2.27 -1.48
CA HIS A 95 -4.60 -1.69 -2.54
C HIS A 95 -4.60 -0.14 -2.55
N ARG A 96 -4.11 0.52 -1.49
CA ARG A 96 -4.00 1.99 -1.41
C ARG A 96 -2.66 2.53 -1.90
N ASN A 97 -1.64 1.70 -1.96
CA ASN A 97 -0.27 2.11 -2.30
C ASN A 97 -0.01 2.17 -3.83
N PHE A 98 -0.97 2.67 -4.61
CA PHE A 98 -0.79 2.75 -6.06
C PHE A 98 0.39 3.65 -6.46
N VAL A 99 0.63 4.73 -5.72
CA VAL A 99 1.70 5.70 -6.06
C VAL A 99 3.11 5.20 -5.77
N VAL A 100 3.32 4.09 -5.04
CA VAL A 100 4.66 3.50 -4.88
C VAL A 100 5.30 3.09 -6.21
N HIS A 101 4.48 2.88 -7.24
CA HIS A 101 4.93 2.68 -8.61
C HIS A 101 5.79 3.83 -9.14
N ILE A 102 5.49 5.07 -8.73
CA ILE A 102 6.23 6.28 -9.14
C ILE A 102 7.67 6.21 -8.64
N MET A 103 7.88 5.87 -7.35
CA MET A 103 9.23 5.77 -6.77
C MET A 103 10.04 4.60 -7.37
N LYS A 104 9.37 3.52 -7.77
CA LYS A 104 10.02 2.40 -8.46
C LYS A 104 10.26 2.65 -9.94
N GLY A 105 9.76 3.78 -10.50
CA GLY A 105 10.01 4.16 -11.87
C GLY A 105 9.06 3.53 -12.90
N THR A 106 7.90 3.05 -12.51
CA THR A 106 6.88 2.59 -13.46
C THR A 106 6.41 3.79 -14.31
N PRO A 107 6.46 3.72 -15.65
CA PRO A 107 5.99 4.80 -16.51
C PRO A 107 4.52 5.15 -16.24
N LEU A 108 4.18 6.43 -16.10
CA LEU A 108 2.80 6.87 -15.87
C LEU A 108 1.83 6.38 -16.97
N ARG A 109 2.30 6.27 -18.21
CA ARG A 109 1.50 5.68 -19.32
C ARG A 109 0.97 4.29 -18.97
N LEU A 110 1.79 3.43 -18.36
CA LEU A 110 1.38 2.09 -17.95
C LEU A 110 0.46 2.12 -16.73
N MET A 111 0.70 3.02 -15.79
CA MET A 111 -0.16 3.21 -14.62
C MET A 111 -1.56 3.66 -15.03
N PHE A 112 -1.67 4.66 -15.92
CA PHE A 112 -2.97 5.12 -16.42
C PHE A 112 -3.64 4.09 -17.34
N ALA A 113 -2.88 3.36 -18.19
CA ALA A 113 -3.42 2.24 -18.96
C ALA A 113 -4.04 1.16 -18.05
N HIS A 114 -3.43 0.90 -16.87
CA HIS A 114 -3.99 0.00 -15.88
C HIS A 114 -5.30 0.55 -15.28
N ILE A 115 -5.34 1.81 -14.85
CA ILE A 115 -6.55 2.48 -14.32
C ILE A 115 -7.70 2.40 -15.33
N TYR A 116 -7.40 2.55 -16.62
CA TYR A 116 -8.38 2.48 -17.73
C TYR A 116 -8.70 1.05 -18.19
N GLY A 117 -8.12 0.01 -17.58
CA GLY A 117 -8.33 -1.39 -17.96
C GLY A 117 -7.90 -1.70 -19.40
N ARG A 118 -6.74 -1.17 -19.83
CA ARG A 118 -6.27 -1.31 -21.21
C ARG A 118 -5.31 -2.48 -21.40
N LYS A 119 -5.32 -3.05 -22.59
CA LYS A 119 -4.42 -4.17 -22.97
C LYS A 119 -2.94 -3.82 -22.86
N THR A 120 -2.58 -2.54 -22.97
CA THR A 120 -1.21 -2.04 -22.84
C THR A 120 -0.73 -1.90 -21.39
N SER A 121 -1.60 -2.16 -20.41
CA SER A 121 -1.26 -2.12 -18.99
C SER A 121 -0.41 -3.32 -18.56
N PRO A 122 0.26 -3.26 -17.38
CA PRO A 122 1.07 -4.36 -16.86
C PRO A 122 0.31 -5.68 -16.75
N ASP A 123 -0.97 -5.65 -16.42
CA ASP A 123 -1.87 -6.80 -16.27
C ASP A 123 -2.77 -7.04 -17.49
N GLN A 124 -2.59 -6.26 -18.55
CA GLN A 124 -3.35 -6.33 -19.79
C GLN A 124 -4.87 -6.15 -19.59
N GLY A 125 -5.25 -5.31 -18.63
CA GLY A 125 -6.64 -4.99 -18.33
C GLY A 125 -7.40 -6.07 -17.55
N ARG A 126 -6.68 -6.98 -16.85
CA ARG A 126 -7.29 -8.11 -16.12
C ARG A 126 -7.60 -7.84 -14.67
N SER A 127 -7.08 -6.76 -14.08
CA SER A 127 -7.29 -6.43 -12.67
C SER A 127 -8.09 -5.15 -12.48
N ALA A 128 -8.64 -4.98 -11.28
CA ALA A 128 -9.27 -3.73 -10.87
C ALA A 128 -8.21 -2.61 -10.64
N PRO A 129 -8.59 -1.32 -10.73
CA PRO A 129 -7.65 -0.19 -10.64
C PRO A 129 -6.70 -0.20 -9.43
N ALA A 130 -7.13 -0.72 -8.30
CA ALA A 130 -6.32 -0.80 -7.08
C ALA A 130 -5.34 -2.00 -7.03
N HIS A 131 -5.31 -2.86 -8.06
CA HIS A 131 -4.58 -4.12 -8.06
C HIS A 131 -3.53 -4.14 -9.17
N CYS A 132 -2.59 -3.18 -9.13
CA CYS A 132 -1.49 -3.07 -10.07
C CYS A 132 -0.21 -3.70 -9.53
N GLY A 133 0.28 -4.75 -10.15
CA GLY A 133 1.62 -5.27 -9.96
C GLY A 133 2.48 -4.99 -11.20
N TYR A 134 3.81 -4.97 -11.03
CA TYR A 134 4.73 -4.78 -12.15
C TYR A 134 6.02 -5.56 -11.93
N ALA A 135 6.04 -6.79 -12.44
CA ALA A 135 7.15 -7.72 -12.24
C ALA A 135 8.52 -7.19 -12.69
N PRO A 136 8.66 -6.41 -13.79
CA PRO A 136 9.96 -5.86 -14.18
C PRO A 136 10.62 -4.96 -13.13
N LEU A 137 9.83 -4.38 -12.21
CA LEU A 137 10.31 -3.54 -11.11
C LEU A 137 10.08 -4.18 -9.73
N ASN A 138 9.85 -5.50 -9.67
CA ASN A 138 9.61 -6.23 -8.43
C ASN A 138 8.47 -5.65 -7.58
N ILE A 139 7.40 -5.22 -8.21
CA ILE A 139 6.17 -4.78 -7.53
C ILE A 139 5.17 -5.93 -7.56
N ILE A 140 4.86 -6.48 -6.39
CA ILE A 140 3.87 -7.55 -6.24
C ILE A 140 2.48 -6.98 -6.50
N ASN A 141 1.62 -7.76 -7.16
CA ASN A 141 0.22 -7.36 -7.33
C ASN A 141 -0.49 -7.37 -5.96
N PRO A 142 -1.09 -6.25 -5.54
CA PRO A 142 -1.89 -6.21 -4.31
C PRO A 142 -3.02 -7.23 -4.35
N ALA A 143 -3.20 -7.97 -3.26
CA ALA A 143 -4.32 -8.89 -3.13
C ALA A 143 -5.54 -8.17 -2.53
N SER A 144 -6.75 -8.53 -2.97
CA SER A 144 -8.00 -8.07 -2.33
C SER A 144 -8.14 -8.63 -0.91
N THR A 145 -7.56 -9.81 -0.64
CA THR A 145 -7.52 -10.38 0.70
C THR A 145 -6.54 -9.58 1.56
N ILE A 146 -7.08 -8.86 2.54
CA ILE A 146 -6.29 -7.99 3.41
C ILE A 146 -5.17 -8.79 4.11
N ALA A 147 -3.97 -8.21 4.19
CA ALA A 147 -2.74 -8.79 4.74
C ALA A 147 -2.08 -9.92 3.91
N ALA A 148 -2.71 -10.44 2.84
CA ALA A 148 -2.11 -11.52 2.05
C ALA A 148 -0.77 -11.13 1.43
N GLN A 149 -0.59 -9.86 1.04
CA GLN A 149 0.67 -9.35 0.50
C GLN A 149 1.84 -9.46 1.48
N LEU A 150 1.57 -9.44 2.80
CA LEU A 150 2.63 -9.63 3.81
C LEU A 150 3.16 -11.05 3.80
N SER A 151 2.28 -12.05 3.71
CA SER A 151 2.66 -13.47 3.61
C SER A 151 3.43 -13.74 2.31
N ILE A 152 2.95 -13.16 1.19
CA ILE A 152 3.64 -13.25 -0.12
C ILE A 152 5.03 -12.60 -0.03
N GLY A 153 5.11 -11.37 0.49
CA GLY A 153 6.36 -10.63 0.69
C GLY A 153 7.33 -11.39 1.60
N THR A 154 6.83 -12.02 2.66
CA THR A 154 7.63 -12.87 3.55
C THR A 154 8.22 -14.08 2.81
N GLY A 155 7.46 -14.70 1.89
CA GLY A 155 7.96 -15.76 1.03
C GLY A 155 9.07 -15.29 0.08
N VAL A 156 8.93 -14.08 -0.50
CA VAL A 156 9.98 -13.47 -1.32
C VAL A 156 11.23 -13.19 -0.49
N ALA A 157 11.09 -12.64 0.71
CA ALA A 157 12.21 -12.38 1.62
C ALA A 157 12.95 -13.67 2.01
N LEU A 158 12.20 -14.77 2.23
CA LEU A 158 12.80 -16.08 2.45
C LEU A 158 13.63 -16.54 1.23
N ALA A 159 13.09 -16.36 0.03
CA ALA A 159 13.82 -16.70 -1.20
C ALA A 159 15.11 -15.86 -1.35
N TYR A 160 15.07 -14.56 -1.04
CA TYR A 160 16.27 -13.71 -1.05
C TYR A 160 17.33 -14.20 -0.07
N ARG A 161 16.94 -14.53 1.16
CA ARG A 161 17.83 -15.11 2.16
C ARG A 161 18.44 -16.43 1.69
N MET A 162 17.63 -17.36 1.16
CA MET A 162 18.10 -18.65 0.63
C MET A 162 19.08 -18.48 -0.53
N GLN A 163 18.84 -17.48 -1.38
CA GLN A 163 19.70 -17.12 -2.52
C GLN A 163 20.89 -16.23 -2.13
N ARG A 164 21.01 -15.84 -0.86
CA ARG A 164 22.04 -14.92 -0.35
C ARG A 164 22.09 -13.59 -1.11
N LYS A 165 20.93 -13.07 -1.50
CA LYS A 165 20.80 -11.75 -2.13
C LYS A 165 20.81 -10.66 -1.07
N SER A 166 21.31 -9.48 -1.44
CA SER A 166 21.25 -8.27 -0.62
C SER A 166 19.92 -7.53 -0.73
N SER A 167 19.04 -7.97 -1.64
CA SER A 167 17.71 -7.37 -1.84
C SER A 167 16.84 -7.56 -0.61
N ILE A 168 15.96 -6.59 -0.38
CA ILE A 168 15.00 -6.59 0.72
C ILE A 168 13.57 -6.55 0.20
N VAL A 169 12.63 -6.79 1.09
CA VAL A 169 11.19 -6.65 0.81
C VAL A 169 10.61 -5.55 1.70
N VAL A 170 9.80 -4.68 1.13
CA VAL A 170 8.97 -3.73 1.87
C VAL A 170 7.51 -4.14 1.68
N ALA A 171 6.84 -4.50 2.78
CA ALA A 171 5.45 -4.93 2.77
C ALA A 171 4.59 -3.88 3.48
N LEU A 172 3.67 -3.24 2.72
CA LEU A 172 2.82 -2.18 3.23
C LEU A 172 1.42 -2.71 3.57
N SER A 173 0.86 -2.19 4.64
CA SER A 173 -0.50 -2.53 5.08
C SER A 173 -1.10 -1.42 5.93
N GLY A 174 -2.43 -1.28 5.92
CA GLY A 174 -3.13 -0.42 6.87
C GLY A 174 -3.22 -1.06 8.26
N GLU A 175 -3.53 -0.25 9.28
CA GLU A 175 -3.66 -0.67 10.68
C GLU A 175 -4.71 -1.79 10.88
N GLY A 176 -5.80 -1.77 10.12
CA GLY A 176 -6.84 -2.80 10.19
C GLY A 176 -6.34 -4.22 9.87
N SER A 177 -5.29 -4.33 9.04
CA SER A 177 -4.69 -5.62 8.71
C SER A 177 -4.01 -6.29 9.90
N THR A 178 -3.60 -5.52 10.92
CA THR A 178 -2.87 -6.02 12.09
C THR A 178 -3.71 -6.85 13.07
N SER A 179 -5.01 -7.02 12.76
CA SER A 179 -5.93 -7.90 13.49
C SER A 179 -6.13 -9.26 12.81
N LEU A 180 -5.54 -9.47 11.63
CA LEU A 180 -5.73 -10.69 10.84
C LEU A 180 -4.64 -11.73 11.12
N GLY A 181 -5.01 -13.03 11.07
CA GLY A 181 -4.08 -14.14 11.24
C GLY A 181 -2.88 -14.07 10.29
N PHE A 182 -3.10 -13.79 9.01
CA PHE A 182 -2.05 -13.62 8.00
C PHE A 182 -0.97 -12.60 8.39
N TRP A 183 -1.36 -11.50 9.04
CA TRP A 183 -0.42 -10.51 9.52
C TRP A 183 0.47 -11.08 10.61
N HIS A 184 -0.13 -11.71 11.62
CA HIS A 184 0.58 -12.30 12.77
C HIS A 184 1.54 -13.42 12.32
N GLU A 185 1.08 -14.29 11.43
CA GLU A 185 1.87 -15.40 10.89
C GLU A 185 3.07 -14.90 10.09
N ALA A 186 2.87 -13.92 9.20
CA ALA A 186 3.93 -13.35 8.39
C ALA A 186 5.02 -12.68 9.24
N VAL A 187 4.63 -11.83 10.20
CA VAL A 187 5.56 -11.11 11.07
C VAL A 187 6.33 -12.08 11.98
N ASN A 188 5.63 -13.06 12.58
CA ASN A 188 6.25 -14.08 13.43
C ASN A 188 7.27 -14.91 12.64
N PHE A 189 6.89 -15.43 11.49
CA PHE A 189 7.79 -16.23 10.67
C PHE A 189 9.02 -15.44 10.21
N ALA A 190 8.82 -14.19 9.80
CA ALA A 190 9.91 -13.31 9.42
C ALA A 190 10.87 -13.04 10.59
N GLY A 191 10.36 -12.83 11.81
CA GLY A 191 11.16 -12.65 13.02
C GLY A 191 11.99 -13.88 13.35
N VAL A 192 11.36 -15.06 13.41
CA VAL A 192 12.02 -16.36 13.67
C VAL A 192 13.14 -16.62 12.67
N GLN A 193 12.87 -16.33 11.40
CA GLN A 193 13.81 -16.56 10.30
C GLN A 193 14.79 -15.38 10.06
N LYS A 194 14.68 -14.26 10.78
CA LYS A 194 15.47 -13.04 10.55
C LYS A 194 15.51 -12.65 9.06
N LEU A 195 14.32 -12.57 8.45
CA LEU A 195 14.20 -12.30 7.01
C LEU A 195 14.47 -10.82 6.69
N PRO A 196 15.00 -10.52 5.49
CA PRO A 196 15.24 -9.16 5.02
C PRO A 196 13.94 -8.49 4.55
N ILE A 197 13.01 -8.23 5.47
CA ILE A 197 11.71 -7.61 5.20
C ILE A 197 11.43 -6.51 6.20
N ILE A 198 10.79 -5.44 5.73
CA ILE A 198 10.30 -4.33 6.55
C ILE A 198 8.78 -4.32 6.41
N PHE A 199 8.08 -4.38 7.54
CA PHE A 199 6.63 -4.28 7.61
C PHE A 199 6.24 -2.84 7.91
N ILE A 200 5.57 -2.18 6.97
CA ILE A 200 5.04 -0.83 7.14
C ILE A 200 3.57 -0.92 7.53
N VAL A 201 3.21 -0.24 8.61
CA VAL A 201 1.81 -0.04 8.99
C VAL A 201 1.45 1.42 8.78
N GLU A 202 0.64 1.68 7.78
CA GLU A 202 0.03 2.98 7.51
C GLU A 202 -1.17 3.14 8.42
N ASN A 203 -0.91 3.61 9.65
CA ASN A 203 -1.96 3.86 10.62
C ASN A 203 -2.67 5.18 10.26
N ASN A 204 -3.70 5.08 9.43
CA ASN A 204 -4.49 6.21 8.97
C ASN A 204 -5.77 6.44 9.79
N GLY A 205 -5.88 5.78 10.94
CA GLY A 205 -6.92 5.95 11.93
C GLY A 205 -8.15 5.06 11.74
N TYR A 206 -8.36 4.47 10.55
CA TYR A 206 -9.60 3.75 10.22
C TYR A 206 -9.40 2.53 9.34
N ALA A 207 -9.81 1.35 9.82
CA ALA A 207 -10.09 0.20 8.96
C ALA A 207 -11.47 0.38 8.35
N GLU A 208 -11.54 0.82 7.10
CA GLU A 208 -12.78 1.23 6.44
C GLU A 208 -13.54 2.27 7.28
N SER A 209 -14.51 1.86 8.07
CA SER A 209 -15.33 2.73 8.95
C SER A 209 -15.02 2.56 10.44
N VAL A 210 -14.15 1.62 10.81
CA VAL A 210 -13.89 1.30 12.22
C VAL A 210 -12.64 2.04 12.71
N PRO A 211 -12.76 2.92 13.72
CA PRO A 211 -11.63 3.62 14.30
C PRO A 211 -10.58 2.65 14.89
N VAL A 212 -9.30 3.01 14.82
CA VAL A 212 -8.20 2.17 15.34
C VAL A 212 -8.36 1.81 16.81
N ALA A 213 -8.89 2.71 17.62
CA ALA A 213 -9.14 2.48 19.05
C ALA A 213 -10.17 1.36 19.33
N LEU A 214 -11.00 0.98 18.35
CA LEU A 214 -11.90 -0.15 18.43
C LEU A 214 -11.35 -1.45 17.83
N GLN A 215 -10.14 -1.41 17.27
CA GLN A 215 -9.52 -2.54 16.59
C GLN A 215 -8.35 -3.11 17.37
N THR A 216 -7.62 -2.29 18.11
CA THR A 216 -6.42 -2.71 18.85
C THR A 216 -6.41 -2.07 20.25
N ALA A 217 -5.90 -2.83 21.23
CA ALA A 217 -5.83 -2.40 22.63
C ALA A 217 -4.55 -1.60 22.94
N VAL A 218 -3.53 -1.71 22.08
CA VAL A 218 -2.29 -0.95 22.23
C VAL A 218 -2.43 0.43 21.62
N GLU A 219 -1.76 1.42 22.20
CA GLU A 219 -1.76 2.79 21.68
C GLU A 219 -0.96 2.89 20.37
N ASN A 220 0.18 2.21 20.32
CA ASN A 220 1.03 2.14 19.14
C ASN A 220 1.05 0.70 18.62
N ILE A 221 0.73 0.50 17.34
CA ILE A 221 0.75 -0.83 16.72
C ILE A 221 2.18 -1.41 16.72
N SER A 222 3.19 -0.54 16.64
CA SER A 222 4.60 -0.94 16.74
C SER A 222 4.93 -1.73 18.01
N GLU A 223 4.18 -1.57 19.11
CA GLU A 223 4.33 -2.33 20.34
C GLU A 223 4.11 -3.84 20.16
N LYS A 224 3.29 -4.24 19.16
CA LYS A 224 3.08 -5.65 18.81
C LYS A 224 4.36 -6.34 18.36
N ALA A 225 5.36 -5.59 17.89
CA ALA A 225 6.66 -6.12 17.47
C ALA A 225 7.38 -6.90 18.57
N ARG A 226 7.18 -6.51 19.85
CA ARG A 226 7.76 -7.19 21.01
C ARG A 226 7.35 -8.66 21.10
N ALA A 227 6.12 -8.98 20.69
CA ALA A 227 5.61 -10.36 20.69
C ALA A 227 6.36 -11.26 19.69
N TYR A 228 7.02 -10.67 18.69
CA TYR A 228 7.74 -11.39 17.64
C TYR A 228 9.26 -11.25 17.75
N GLY A 229 9.75 -10.60 18.80
CA GLY A 229 11.19 -10.40 19.04
C GLY A 229 11.88 -9.54 17.97
N ILE A 230 11.16 -8.58 17.39
CA ILE A 230 11.67 -7.65 16.38
C ILE A 230 11.54 -6.20 16.86
N PRO A 231 12.33 -5.25 16.33
CA PRO A 231 12.14 -3.83 16.59
C PRO A 231 10.79 -3.33 16.09
N GLY A 232 10.14 -2.50 16.91
CA GLY A 232 8.96 -1.72 16.53
C GLY A 232 9.26 -0.24 16.64
N VAL A 233 8.93 0.54 15.62
CA VAL A 233 9.17 1.99 15.54
C VAL A 233 7.88 2.68 15.17
N THR A 234 7.51 3.73 15.89
CA THR A 234 6.38 4.62 15.52
C THR A 234 6.94 5.98 15.13
N VAL A 235 6.48 6.51 14.01
CA VAL A 235 6.84 7.84 13.51
C VAL A 235 5.60 8.65 13.14
N ASP A 236 5.76 9.99 13.09
CA ASP A 236 4.80 10.86 12.43
C ASP A 236 4.84 10.60 10.93
N GLY A 237 3.81 9.91 10.41
CA GLY A 237 3.69 9.57 9.01
C GLY A 237 3.43 10.76 8.07
N ASN A 238 3.24 11.96 8.63
CA ASN A 238 3.13 13.22 7.89
C ASN A 238 4.43 14.03 7.87
N ASP A 239 5.48 13.54 8.54
CA ASP A 239 6.85 14.08 8.46
C ASP A 239 7.70 13.15 7.59
N VAL A 240 7.92 13.52 6.33
CA VAL A 240 8.67 12.70 5.38
C VAL A 240 10.13 12.48 5.79
N VAL A 241 10.71 13.43 6.50
CA VAL A 241 12.10 13.32 6.99
C VAL A 241 12.19 12.29 8.12
N ALA A 242 11.26 12.32 9.06
CA ALA A 242 11.18 11.34 10.14
C ALA A 242 10.93 9.93 9.59
N VAL A 243 10.00 9.78 8.64
CA VAL A 243 9.71 8.50 7.96
C VAL A 243 10.95 7.99 7.24
N TYR A 244 11.63 8.85 6.47
CA TYR A 244 12.83 8.49 5.72
C TYR A 244 13.96 8.00 6.64
N VAL A 245 14.26 8.72 7.73
CA VAL A 245 15.31 8.34 8.67
C VAL A 245 15.02 6.97 9.32
N ALA A 246 13.79 6.77 9.78
CA ALA A 246 13.39 5.48 10.35
C ALA A 246 13.47 4.34 9.33
N MET A 247 13.06 4.62 8.09
CA MET A 247 13.13 3.63 7.00
C MET A 247 14.57 3.29 6.64
N ARG A 248 15.50 4.25 6.58
CA ARG A 248 16.92 4.01 6.35
C ARG A 248 17.51 3.04 7.37
N ALA A 249 17.25 3.28 8.66
CA ALA A 249 17.70 2.38 9.71
C ALA A 249 17.13 0.95 9.55
N ALA A 250 15.86 0.83 9.15
CA ALA A 250 15.22 -0.45 8.89
C ALA A 250 15.81 -1.15 7.66
N ILE A 251 16.11 -0.41 6.58
CA ILE A 251 16.78 -0.92 5.38
C ILE A 251 18.18 -1.47 5.73
N ASP A 252 18.98 -0.69 6.43
CA ASP A 252 20.33 -1.08 6.82
C ASP A 252 20.32 -2.33 7.69
N ARG A 253 19.40 -2.40 8.65
CA ARG A 253 19.19 -3.59 9.48
C ARG A 253 18.82 -4.81 8.63
N ALA A 254 17.88 -4.69 7.70
CA ALA A 254 17.43 -5.79 6.86
C ALA A 254 18.57 -6.30 5.95
N ARG A 255 19.31 -5.38 5.30
CA ARG A 255 20.43 -5.71 4.39
C ARG A 255 21.61 -6.37 5.09
N THR A 256 21.88 -5.98 6.35
CA THR A 256 22.99 -6.54 7.16
C THR A 256 22.62 -7.83 7.88
N GLY A 257 21.42 -8.38 7.65
CA GLY A 257 20.96 -9.62 8.28
C GLY A 257 20.45 -9.47 9.70
N GLY A 258 20.18 -8.24 10.16
CA GLY A 258 19.60 -7.95 11.48
C GLY A 258 18.13 -8.41 11.61
N GLY A 259 17.50 -8.82 10.52
CA GLY A 259 16.11 -9.29 10.47
C GLY A 259 15.09 -8.17 10.26
N PRO A 260 13.78 -8.46 10.41
CA PRO A 260 12.72 -7.53 10.08
C PRO A 260 12.59 -6.37 11.09
N THR A 261 11.92 -5.31 10.65
CA THR A 261 11.46 -4.19 11.48
C THR A 261 9.98 -3.96 11.22
N LEU A 262 9.21 -3.62 12.26
CA LEU A 262 7.85 -3.12 12.16
C LEU A 262 7.87 -1.60 12.31
N LEU A 263 7.57 -0.88 11.23
CA LEU A 263 7.51 0.58 11.20
C LEU A 263 6.05 1.03 11.10
N GLU A 264 5.55 1.68 12.13
CA GLU A 264 4.22 2.31 12.15
C GLU A 264 4.36 3.78 11.78
N CYS A 265 3.67 4.20 10.73
CA CYS A 265 3.56 5.58 10.30
C CYS A 265 2.15 6.09 10.66
N LYS A 266 2.04 6.98 11.67
CA LYS A 266 0.77 7.61 12.04
C LYS A 266 0.45 8.71 11.05
N THR A 267 -0.60 8.52 10.28
CA THR A 267 -1.01 9.40 9.18
C THR A 267 -2.53 9.49 9.11
N TYR A 268 -3.08 10.05 8.04
CA TYR A 268 -4.53 10.11 7.85
C TYR A 268 -4.91 10.18 6.37
N ARG A 269 -5.86 9.35 5.96
CA ARG A 269 -6.45 9.47 4.62
C ARG A 269 -7.48 10.59 4.59
N TRP A 270 -7.36 11.54 3.67
CA TRP A 270 -8.29 12.68 3.61
C TRP A 270 -9.68 12.30 3.10
N TYR A 271 -9.77 11.28 2.27
CA TYR A 271 -11.03 10.83 1.66
C TYR A 271 -11.58 9.58 2.33
N GLY A 272 -12.73 9.10 1.89
CA GLY A 272 -13.34 7.86 2.36
C GLY A 272 -12.44 6.63 2.16
N HIS A 273 -12.92 5.47 2.55
CA HIS A 273 -12.19 4.23 2.31
C HIS A 273 -11.90 4.05 0.81
N SER A 274 -12.86 4.39 -0.01
CA SER A 274 -12.77 4.44 -1.47
C SER A 274 -13.48 5.69 -2.02
N GLU A 275 -13.37 5.93 -3.34
CA GLU A 275 -13.97 7.13 -3.95
C GLU A 275 -15.50 7.16 -3.91
N ILE A 276 -16.16 6.02 -3.69
CA ILE A 276 -17.62 5.96 -3.50
C ILE A 276 -18.06 6.10 -2.04
N ASP A 277 -17.11 6.08 -1.09
CA ASP A 277 -17.40 6.19 0.34
C ASP A 277 -17.53 7.67 0.77
N PRO A 278 -18.70 8.10 1.24
CA PRO A 278 -18.92 9.48 1.70
C PRO A 278 -18.28 9.78 3.07
N ALA A 279 -17.68 8.81 3.74
CA ALA A 279 -16.97 8.90 5.02
C ALA A 279 -17.78 9.57 6.15
N LYS A 280 -19.09 9.34 6.24
CA LYS A 280 -19.99 9.93 7.24
C LYS A 280 -19.72 9.47 8.69
N TYR A 281 -18.89 8.45 8.86
CA TYR A 281 -18.47 7.90 10.15
C TYR A 281 -17.32 8.68 10.81
N ARG A 282 -16.78 9.70 10.13
CA ARG A 282 -15.64 10.51 10.62
C ARG A 282 -16.12 11.91 11.05
N ASP A 283 -15.45 12.43 12.07
CA ASP A 283 -15.64 13.80 12.50
C ASP A 283 -14.98 14.78 11.51
N SER A 284 -15.67 15.88 11.24
CA SER A 284 -15.15 16.98 10.41
C SER A 284 -13.99 17.72 11.07
N GLU A 285 -13.97 17.82 12.41
CA GLU A 285 -12.90 18.48 13.17
C GLU A 285 -11.62 17.63 13.12
N GLU A 286 -11.74 16.30 13.22
CA GLU A 286 -10.62 15.37 13.04
C GLU A 286 -10.01 15.51 11.64
N LEU A 287 -10.83 15.55 10.60
CA LEU A 287 -10.35 15.76 9.24
C LEU A 287 -9.68 17.13 9.08
N ALA A 288 -10.22 18.19 9.66
CA ALA A 288 -9.63 19.53 9.61
C ALA A 288 -8.27 19.57 10.32
N TYR A 289 -8.16 18.92 11.48
CA TYR A 289 -6.89 18.77 12.19
C TYR A 289 -5.83 18.11 11.32
N TRP A 290 -6.13 16.96 10.71
CA TRP A 290 -5.16 16.25 9.87
C TRP A 290 -4.81 17.01 8.57
N LYS A 291 -5.76 17.74 7.99
CA LYS A 291 -5.48 18.63 6.86
C LYS A 291 -4.57 19.79 7.23
N SER A 292 -4.64 20.31 8.45
CA SER A 292 -3.70 21.34 8.93
C SER A 292 -2.26 20.82 9.04
N ARG A 293 -2.10 19.51 9.10
CA ARG A 293 -0.82 18.78 9.12
C ARG A 293 -0.48 18.17 7.76
N ASP A 294 -0.90 18.79 6.67
CA ASP A 294 -0.59 18.33 5.31
C ASP A 294 0.91 18.08 5.12
N PRO A 295 1.32 16.84 4.77
CA PRO A 295 2.72 16.48 4.62
C PRO A 295 3.46 17.33 3.58
N ILE A 296 2.77 17.74 2.51
CA ILE A 296 3.37 18.60 1.47
C ILE A 296 3.60 20.00 2.01
N THR A 297 2.60 20.61 2.63
CA THR A 297 2.73 21.94 3.23
C THR A 297 3.77 21.97 4.37
N ASN A 298 3.86 20.89 5.15
CA ASN A 298 4.90 20.78 6.19
C ASN A 298 6.30 20.75 5.57
N MET A 299 6.48 20.01 4.50
CA MET A 299 7.77 19.94 3.81
C MET A 299 8.10 21.27 3.08
N GLU A 300 7.11 21.98 2.53
CA GLU A 300 7.29 23.31 1.98
C GLU A 300 7.85 24.29 3.01
N ARG A 301 7.26 24.34 4.20
CA ARG A 301 7.74 25.18 5.31
C ARG A 301 9.17 24.80 5.75
N TYR A 302 9.44 23.49 5.82
CA TYR A 302 10.78 23.01 6.16
C TYR A 302 11.82 23.43 5.13
N LEU A 303 11.52 23.26 3.83
CA LEU A 303 12.41 23.68 2.74
C LEU A 303 12.57 25.20 2.66
N GLU A 304 11.50 25.96 2.89
CA GLU A 304 11.51 27.42 2.91
C GLU A 304 12.41 27.94 4.04
N SER A 305 12.30 27.37 5.25
CA SER A 305 13.17 27.74 6.39
C SER A 305 14.65 27.47 6.12
N ASN A 306 14.96 26.54 5.21
CA ASN A 306 16.32 26.22 4.77
C ASN A 306 16.72 26.88 3.44
N SER A 307 15.91 27.80 2.91
CA SER A 307 16.14 28.48 1.63
C SER A 307 16.23 27.55 0.42
N LEU A 308 15.54 26.44 0.45
CA LEU A 308 15.55 25.38 -0.57
C LEU A 308 14.27 25.32 -1.41
N TRP A 309 13.29 26.18 -1.15
CA TRP A 309 11.98 26.16 -1.78
C TRP A 309 11.60 27.53 -2.39
N SER A 310 10.83 27.52 -3.46
CA SER A 310 10.20 28.69 -4.03
C SER A 310 8.88 28.35 -4.71
N ASN A 311 7.94 29.29 -4.75
CA ASN A 311 6.68 29.16 -5.50
C ASN A 311 6.93 28.86 -6.97
N GLN A 312 7.92 29.56 -7.60
CA GLN A 312 8.25 29.28 -8.99
C GLN A 312 8.66 27.84 -9.24
N TRP A 313 9.52 27.26 -8.39
CA TRP A 313 9.92 25.86 -8.53
C TRP A 313 8.73 24.90 -8.37
N LYS A 314 7.82 25.16 -7.43
CA LYS A 314 6.57 24.38 -7.29
C LYS A 314 5.73 24.44 -8.56
N GLU A 315 5.56 25.64 -9.15
CA GLU A 315 4.79 25.82 -10.39
C GLU A 315 5.42 25.08 -11.56
N GLU A 316 6.75 25.14 -11.70
CA GLU A 316 7.51 24.39 -12.71
C GLU A 316 7.32 22.87 -12.57
N LEU A 317 7.40 22.32 -11.34
CA LEU A 317 7.15 20.92 -11.07
C LEU A 317 5.71 20.53 -11.43
N MET A 318 4.73 21.34 -10.99
CA MET A 318 3.32 21.09 -11.27
C MET A 318 3.02 21.10 -12.78
N ALA A 319 3.61 22.04 -13.52
CA ALA A 319 3.47 22.11 -14.97
C ALA A 319 4.04 20.84 -15.65
N ALA A 320 5.24 20.42 -15.25
CA ALA A 320 5.87 19.21 -15.77
C ALA A 320 5.06 17.94 -15.45
N PHE A 321 4.57 17.81 -14.22
CA PHE A 321 3.76 16.65 -13.82
C PHE A 321 2.43 16.59 -14.56
N ASN A 322 1.75 17.73 -14.75
CA ASN A 322 0.51 17.78 -15.51
C ASN A 322 0.71 17.38 -16.97
N LEU A 323 1.80 17.82 -17.62
CA LEU A 323 2.13 17.40 -18.99
C LEU A 323 2.34 15.88 -19.07
N GLU A 324 3.08 15.28 -18.13
CA GLU A 324 3.31 13.83 -18.09
C GLU A 324 2.01 13.05 -17.84
N ILE A 325 1.15 13.57 -16.98
CA ILE A 325 -0.17 12.97 -16.69
C ILE A 325 -1.09 13.07 -17.90
N ASP A 326 -1.16 14.21 -18.58
CA ASP A 326 -2.02 14.39 -19.75
C ASP A 326 -1.57 13.51 -20.91
N ASP A 327 -0.27 13.32 -21.10
CA ASP A 327 0.30 12.34 -22.04
C ASP A 327 -0.09 10.92 -21.66
N ALA A 328 0.01 10.55 -20.38
CA ALA A 328 -0.36 9.22 -19.89
C ALA A 328 -1.86 8.92 -20.07
N ILE A 329 -2.72 9.91 -19.83
CA ILE A 329 -4.17 9.80 -20.09
C ILE A 329 -4.43 9.58 -21.57
N SER A 330 -3.83 10.39 -22.45
CA SER A 330 -3.97 10.29 -23.90
C SER A 330 -3.54 8.93 -24.41
N PHE A 331 -2.42 8.41 -23.88
CA PHE A 331 -1.96 7.04 -24.17
C PHE A 331 -2.98 5.99 -23.73
N ALA A 332 -3.48 6.08 -22.51
CA ALA A 332 -4.46 5.14 -21.98
C ALA A 332 -5.77 5.15 -22.81
N GLU A 333 -6.26 6.33 -23.18
CA GLU A 333 -7.50 6.46 -23.95
C GLU A 333 -7.38 5.93 -25.38
N SER A 334 -6.22 6.12 -26.01
CA SER A 334 -5.95 5.59 -27.35
C SER A 334 -5.59 4.09 -27.37
N SER A 335 -5.27 3.51 -26.22
CA SER A 335 -4.91 2.10 -26.09
C SER A 335 -6.12 1.18 -26.24
N PRO A 336 -5.98 0.00 -26.90
CA PRO A 336 -7.07 -0.93 -27.09
C PRO A 336 -7.54 -1.56 -25.76
N HIS A 337 -8.81 -1.95 -25.72
CA HIS A 337 -9.31 -2.86 -24.68
C HIS A 337 -8.82 -4.29 -24.96
N PRO A 338 -8.68 -5.14 -23.90
CA PRO A 338 -8.48 -6.57 -24.12
C PRO A 338 -9.70 -7.18 -24.79
N GLU A 339 -9.48 -8.25 -25.59
CA GLU A 339 -10.57 -9.05 -26.13
C GLU A 339 -11.18 -9.91 -25.01
N ALA A 340 -12.49 -10.19 -25.11
CA ALA A 340 -13.20 -10.93 -24.05
C ALA A 340 -12.60 -12.33 -23.82
N GLU A 341 -12.11 -12.98 -24.87
CA GLU A 341 -11.48 -14.30 -24.84
C GLU A 341 -10.16 -14.30 -24.06
N GLU A 342 -9.44 -13.17 -24.05
CA GLU A 342 -8.16 -13.03 -23.34
C GLU A 342 -8.32 -13.08 -21.81
N ALA A 343 -9.56 -12.96 -21.29
CA ALA A 343 -9.83 -13.13 -19.86
C ALA A 343 -9.43 -14.53 -19.31
N LEU A 344 -9.36 -15.52 -20.20
CA LEU A 344 -8.98 -16.90 -19.85
C LEU A 344 -7.49 -17.19 -20.03
N ASP A 345 -6.72 -16.25 -20.62
CA ASP A 345 -5.30 -16.43 -20.82
C ASP A 345 -4.54 -16.31 -19.49
N HIS A 346 -3.46 -17.06 -19.33
CA HIS A 346 -2.57 -17.04 -18.17
C HIS A 346 -3.20 -17.47 -16.83
N VAL A 347 -4.38 -18.11 -16.85
CA VAL A 347 -5.01 -18.68 -15.64
C VAL A 347 -4.20 -19.88 -15.14
N PHE A 348 -3.62 -20.67 -16.07
CA PHE A 348 -2.76 -21.82 -15.78
C PHE A 348 -1.41 -21.69 -16.48
N SER A 349 -0.41 -22.43 -15.99
CA SER A 349 0.96 -22.44 -16.55
C SER A 349 1.07 -23.14 -17.91
N PHE A 350 0.03 -23.85 -18.35
CA PHE A 350 -0.04 -24.54 -19.61
C PHE A 350 -1.28 -24.07 -20.37
N SER A 351 -1.16 -23.94 -21.69
CA SER A 351 -2.28 -23.68 -22.59
C SER A 351 -3.20 -24.90 -22.60
N ILE A 352 -4.09 -24.98 -21.61
CA ILE A 352 -5.30 -25.78 -21.82
C ILE A 352 -6.02 -25.11 -22.99
N ARG A 353 -6.64 -25.90 -23.85
CA ARG A 353 -7.72 -25.38 -24.70
C ARG A 353 -8.85 -24.94 -23.77
N GLU A 354 -8.65 -23.82 -23.16
CA GLU A 354 -9.41 -23.26 -22.02
C GLU A 354 -10.88 -23.08 -22.37
N ARG A 355 -11.16 -22.91 -23.67
CA ARG A 355 -12.53 -22.82 -24.21
C ARG A 355 -13.36 -24.10 -23.97
N GLU A 356 -12.76 -25.27 -23.97
CA GLU A 356 -13.49 -26.52 -23.71
C GLU A 356 -13.77 -26.70 -22.21
N LEU A 357 -12.84 -26.30 -21.36
CA LEU A 357 -13.03 -26.41 -19.91
C LEU A 357 -14.09 -25.41 -19.42
N ALA A 358 -14.06 -24.16 -19.90
CA ALA A 358 -15.04 -23.13 -19.57
C ALA A 358 -16.46 -23.53 -20.05
N ARG A 359 -16.60 -24.08 -21.25
CA ARG A 359 -17.88 -24.60 -21.75
C ARG A 359 -18.41 -25.72 -20.85
N ASN A 360 -17.56 -26.65 -20.43
CA ASN A 360 -17.96 -27.77 -19.56
C ASN A 360 -18.32 -27.33 -18.13
N ILE A 361 -17.80 -26.18 -17.66
CA ILE A 361 -18.11 -25.63 -16.32
C ILE A 361 -19.43 -24.84 -16.36
N TRP A 362 -19.73 -24.14 -17.49
CA TRP A 362 -20.90 -23.25 -17.59
C TRP A 362 -22.10 -23.87 -18.32
N GLU A 363 -21.93 -24.98 -19.05
CA GLU A 363 -23.11 -25.69 -19.58
C GLU A 363 -23.86 -26.33 -18.40
N PRO A 364 -25.11 -25.93 -18.14
CA PRO A 364 -25.90 -26.56 -17.11
C PRO A 364 -26.03 -28.04 -17.44
N ARG A 365 -25.47 -28.92 -16.62
CA ARG A 365 -25.63 -30.37 -16.77
C ARG A 365 -27.11 -30.63 -16.96
N SER A 366 -27.50 -31.20 -18.12
CA SER A 366 -28.89 -31.55 -18.38
C SER A 366 -29.38 -32.47 -17.25
N ARG A 367 -30.64 -32.34 -16.83
CA ARG A 367 -31.21 -33.14 -15.74
C ARG A 367 -31.08 -34.66 -15.98
N SER A 368 -30.83 -35.12 -17.21
CA SER A 368 -30.54 -36.50 -17.57
C SER A 368 -29.11 -36.95 -17.18
N GLN A 369 -28.14 -36.05 -17.03
CA GLN A 369 -26.77 -36.40 -16.61
C GLN A 369 -26.61 -36.49 -15.09
N ILE A 370 -27.57 -35.96 -14.31
CA ILE A 370 -27.55 -36.01 -12.83
C ILE A 370 -28.04 -37.38 -12.32
N ARG A 371 -28.69 -38.19 -13.16
CA ARG A 371 -29.34 -39.44 -12.73
C ARG A 371 -28.53 -40.74 -12.94
N ARG A 372 -27.24 -40.69 -13.22
CA ARG A 372 -26.40 -41.89 -13.36
C ARG A 372 -25.18 -41.84 -12.44
N ASN A 373 -25.46 -41.90 -11.12
CA ASN A 373 -24.49 -42.44 -10.19
C ASN A 373 -25.10 -43.77 -9.71
N PRO A 374 -24.59 -44.93 -10.11
CA PRO A 374 -25.09 -46.19 -9.55
C PRO A 374 -24.71 -46.22 -8.06
N THR A 375 -25.73 -46.36 -7.24
CA THR A 375 -25.67 -46.60 -5.83
C THR A 375 -24.57 -47.61 -5.50
N ARG A 376 -23.58 -47.22 -4.70
CA ARG A 376 -22.75 -48.16 -3.94
C ARG A 376 -23.69 -48.78 -2.89
N GLU A 377 -24.05 -50.03 -3.10
CA GLU A 377 -24.64 -50.87 -2.05
C GLU A 377 -23.64 -50.97 -0.88
N PRO A 378 -24.11 -50.90 0.36
CA PRO A 378 -23.25 -51.14 1.51
C PRO A 378 -22.98 -52.66 1.61
N ALA A 379 -21.73 -53.04 1.43
CA ALA A 379 -21.29 -54.40 1.79
C ALA A 379 -21.30 -54.53 3.32
N CYS A 380 -22.43 -54.98 3.84
CA CYS A 380 -22.50 -55.59 5.16
C CYS A 380 -22.53 -57.09 4.93
N GLN A 381 -21.44 -57.79 5.27
CA GLN A 381 -21.54 -59.21 5.58
C GLN A 381 -20.36 -59.68 6.44
N SER A 382 -20.76 -60.15 7.64
CA SER A 382 -20.17 -61.09 8.61
C SER A 382 -18.75 -60.87 9.08
#